data_d657bf35eacfc94a80826f910704df4d
#
_entry.id   d657bf35eacfc94a80826f910704df4d
#
_cell.length_a   1.000
_cell.length_b   1.000
_cell.length_c   1.000
_cell.angle_alpha   90.00
_cell.angle_beta   90.00
_cell.angle_gamma   90.00
#
_symmetry.space_group_name_H-M   'P 1'
#
loop_
_entity.id
_entity.type
_entity.pdbx_description
1 polymer ?
#
loop_
_entity_poly.entity_id
_entity_poly.type
_entity_poly.pdbx_seq_one_letter_code
_entity_poly.pdbx_strand_id
1 'polypeptide(L)'
;MNKILFVDTETTGLDPKINGIHQIAGQIVIDGKTVVEVDYKFKPLPTEKIDPEALAVSGLTVEEVMARPLDSFTVYKKVDTLLATHVNRYDKHDKMVIAGYNCNFDAGFINEWFQKHRNKYFFGLCHGGAYLDGLNMALMLEIKTGKRLFIPDRKLGTVAQTLGIPLDNAHDALADIQATRDVIKTLWKRLGL
;
A
#
# COMPACT_ATOMS: atom_id res chain seq x y z
N MET A 1 3.91 -4.08 -21.65
CA MET A 1 2.96 -3.15 -20.99
C MET A 1 3.34 -3.08 -19.53
N ASN A 2 3.71 -1.89 -19.05
CA ASN A 2 4.12 -1.71 -17.65
C ASN A 2 2.88 -1.47 -16.80
N LYS A 3 2.59 -2.43 -15.90
CA LYS A 3 1.46 -2.36 -14.97
C LYS A 3 1.98 -2.19 -13.56
N ILE A 4 1.58 -1.14 -12.88
CA ILE A 4 1.98 -0.82 -11.51
C ILE A 4 0.73 -0.73 -10.66
N LEU A 5 0.73 -1.40 -9.51
CA LEU A 5 -0.27 -1.26 -8.45
C LEU A 5 0.37 -0.44 -7.32
N PHE A 6 0.04 0.85 -7.24
CA PHE A 6 0.27 1.61 -6.02
C PHE A 6 -0.77 1.19 -5.01
N VAL A 7 -0.34 0.84 -3.82
CA VAL A 7 -1.24 0.38 -2.76
C VAL A 7 -0.72 0.81 -1.41
N ASP A 8 -1.66 1.10 -0.53
CA ASP A 8 -1.44 1.42 0.87
C ASP A 8 -2.57 0.85 1.71
N THR A 9 -2.27 0.38 2.93
CA THR A 9 -3.24 -0.27 3.81
C THR A 9 -3.19 0.30 5.22
N GLU A 10 -4.36 0.63 5.77
CA GLU A 10 -4.52 0.88 7.19
C GLU A 10 -4.95 -0.41 7.89
N THR A 11 -4.24 -0.76 8.94
CA THR A 11 -4.36 -2.07 9.59
C THR A 11 -4.71 -1.97 11.06
N THR A 12 -5.25 -3.05 11.62
CA THR A 12 -5.63 -3.12 13.03
C THR A 12 -4.49 -3.56 13.95
N GLY A 13 -3.26 -3.54 13.46
CA GLY A 13 -2.03 -3.92 14.17
C GLY A 13 -0.91 -4.24 13.21
N LEU A 14 0.16 -4.88 13.68
CA LEU A 14 1.40 -5.07 12.92
C LEU A 14 1.62 -6.48 12.37
N ASP A 15 0.87 -7.47 12.83
CA ASP A 15 1.01 -8.87 12.39
C ASP A 15 -0.11 -9.26 11.43
N PRO A 16 0.15 -9.47 10.13
CA PRO A 16 -0.87 -9.79 9.15
C PRO A 16 -1.60 -11.12 9.41
N LYS A 17 -1.02 -12.03 10.18
CA LYS A 17 -1.66 -13.30 10.55
C LYS A 17 -2.75 -13.10 11.62
N ILE A 18 -2.55 -12.13 12.51
CA ILE A 18 -3.39 -11.88 13.67
C ILE A 18 -4.33 -10.69 13.41
N ASN A 19 -3.78 -9.62 12.85
CA ASN A 19 -4.49 -8.38 12.61
C ASN A 19 -5.13 -8.34 11.21
N GLY A 20 -6.00 -7.38 10.99
CA GLY A 20 -6.73 -7.19 9.75
C GLY A 20 -6.43 -5.88 9.05
N ILE A 21 -6.89 -5.78 7.81
CA ILE A 21 -6.96 -4.53 7.07
C ILE A 21 -8.33 -3.90 7.37
N HIS A 22 -8.35 -2.59 7.60
CA HIS A 22 -9.59 -1.83 7.75
C HIS A 22 -9.76 -0.72 6.71
N GLN A 23 -8.71 -0.36 5.98
CA GLN A 23 -8.77 0.47 4.78
C GLN A 23 -7.74 -0.04 3.78
N ILE A 24 -8.10 -0.06 2.51
CA ILE A 24 -7.20 -0.33 1.40
C ILE A 24 -7.45 0.70 0.32
N ALA A 25 -6.43 1.46 -0.03
CA ALA A 25 -6.44 2.32 -1.19
C ALA A 25 -5.50 1.78 -2.26
N GLY A 26 -5.82 2.05 -3.52
CA GLY A 26 -5.00 1.57 -4.63
C GLY A 26 -5.19 2.38 -5.89
N GLN A 27 -4.11 2.49 -6.66
CA GLN A 27 -4.15 3.05 -8.01
C GLN A 27 -3.47 2.07 -8.96
N ILE A 28 -4.17 1.66 -10.01
CA ILE A 28 -3.58 0.90 -11.11
C ILE A 28 -3.10 1.88 -12.17
N VAL A 29 -1.82 1.81 -12.46
CA VAL A 29 -1.15 2.63 -13.48
C VAL A 29 -0.68 1.71 -14.61
N ILE A 30 -1.12 1.98 -15.83
CA ILE A 30 -0.73 1.24 -17.03
C ILE A 30 -0.07 2.22 -18.01
N ASP A 31 1.17 1.92 -18.41
CA ASP A 31 1.97 2.76 -19.31
C ASP A 31 1.98 4.25 -18.89
N GLY A 32 2.13 4.48 -17.57
CA GLY A 32 2.22 5.81 -16.97
C GLY A 32 0.88 6.53 -16.72
N LYS A 33 -0.26 5.94 -17.11
CA LYS A 33 -1.60 6.52 -16.89
C LYS A 33 -2.34 5.79 -15.78
N THR A 34 -2.93 6.52 -14.85
CA THR A 34 -3.85 5.95 -13.85
C THR A 34 -5.14 5.54 -14.55
N VAL A 35 -5.45 4.26 -14.51
CA VAL A 35 -6.67 3.68 -15.12
C VAL A 35 -7.72 3.32 -14.09
N VAL A 36 -7.32 3.15 -12.83
CA VAL A 36 -8.20 2.86 -11.70
C VAL A 36 -7.67 3.57 -10.47
N GLU A 37 -8.59 4.07 -9.65
CA GLU A 37 -8.34 4.54 -8.29
C GLU A 37 -9.47 4.02 -7.40
N VAL A 38 -9.11 3.49 -6.23
CA VAL A 38 -10.04 2.98 -5.24
C VAL A 38 -9.59 3.35 -3.83
N ASP A 39 -10.57 3.56 -2.96
CA ASP A 39 -10.41 3.67 -1.51
C ASP A 39 -11.59 2.95 -0.84
N TYR A 40 -11.29 1.88 -0.11
CA TYR A 40 -12.31 1.09 0.58
C TYR A 40 -12.04 1.08 2.07
N LYS A 41 -12.98 1.62 2.84
CA LYS A 41 -13.03 1.57 4.30
C LYS A 41 -14.05 0.50 4.72
N PHE A 42 -13.61 -0.49 5.49
CA PHE A 42 -14.43 -1.68 5.80
C PHE A 42 -14.11 -2.27 7.17
N LYS A 43 -14.98 -3.16 7.65
CA LYS A 43 -14.77 -3.92 8.88
C LYS A 43 -13.78 -5.06 8.61
N PRO A 44 -12.76 -5.26 9.46
CA PRO A 44 -11.91 -6.44 9.41
C PRO A 44 -12.74 -7.72 9.65
N LEU A 45 -12.13 -8.89 9.43
CA LEU A 45 -12.79 -10.16 9.74
C LEU A 45 -13.04 -10.26 11.26
N PRO A 46 -14.16 -10.89 11.68
CA PRO A 46 -14.46 -11.07 13.10
C PRO A 46 -13.42 -11.86 13.90
N THR A 47 -12.58 -12.63 13.21
CA THR A 47 -11.50 -13.43 13.78
C THR A 47 -10.20 -12.67 13.95
N GLU A 48 -10.10 -11.47 13.39
CA GLU A 48 -8.90 -10.63 13.44
C GLU A 48 -8.87 -9.80 14.72
N LYS A 49 -7.66 -9.71 15.30
CA LYS A 49 -7.45 -8.87 16.48
C LYS A 49 -7.39 -7.40 16.06
N ILE A 50 -8.04 -6.55 16.83
CA ILE A 50 -7.94 -5.10 16.69
C ILE A 50 -7.13 -4.58 17.86
N ASP A 51 -6.01 -3.92 17.58
CA ASP A 51 -5.19 -3.21 18.55
C ASP A 51 -5.64 -1.74 18.59
N PRO A 52 -6.22 -1.25 19.71
CA PRO A 52 -6.68 0.14 19.81
C PRO A 52 -5.56 1.16 19.59
N GLU A 53 -4.33 0.83 19.99
CA GLU A 53 -3.17 1.69 19.80
C GLU A 53 -2.81 1.87 18.30
N ALA A 54 -3.00 0.81 17.49
CA ALA A 54 -2.80 0.91 16.06
C ALA A 54 -3.85 1.82 15.39
N LEU A 55 -5.12 1.73 15.81
CA LEU A 55 -6.18 2.60 15.30
C LEU A 55 -5.99 4.07 15.74
N ALA A 56 -5.45 4.28 16.94
CA ALA A 56 -5.21 5.63 17.46
C ALA A 56 -4.21 6.43 16.60
N VAL A 57 -3.34 5.76 15.83
CA VAL A 57 -2.43 6.41 14.88
C VAL A 57 -3.20 7.15 13.78
N SER A 58 -4.31 6.57 13.32
CA SER A 58 -5.23 7.18 12.34
C SER A 58 -6.37 7.97 13.01
N GLY A 59 -6.33 8.17 14.34
CA GLY A 59 -7.36 8.87 15.11
C GLY A 59 -8.71 8.14 15.19
N LEU A 60 -8.73 6.83 14.98
CA LEU A 60 -9.95 6.02 14.93
C LEU A 60 -10.14 5.20 16.21
N THR A 61 -11.40 4.93 16.52
CA THR A 61 -11.78 3.98 17.58
C THR A 61 -12.20 2.63 17.00
N VAL A 62 -12.24 1.60 17.84
CA VAL A 62 -12.73 0.27 17.45
C VAL A 62 -14.18 0.33 17.00
N GLU A 63 -15.00 1.11 17.70
CA GLU A 63 -16.43 1.30 17.42
C GLU A 63 -16.65 1.91 16.04
N GLU A 64 -15.87 2.93 15.66
CA GLU A 64 -15.95 3.58 14.36
C GLU A 64 -15.57 2.61 13.22
N VAL A 65 -14.52 1.83 13.41
CA VAL A 65 -14.10 0.82 12.41
C VAL A 65 -15.17 -0.27 12.27
N MET A 66 -15.73 -0.75 13.39
CA MET A 66 -16.74 -1.79 13.38
C MET A 66 -18.15 -1.32 12.95
N ALA A 67 -18.39 0.00 12.93
CA ALA A 67 -19.63 0.58 12.41
C ALA A 67 -19.65 0.76 10.88
N ARG A 68 -18.52 0.54 10.19
CA ARG A 68 -18.44 0.73 8.73
C ARG A 68 -19.43 -0.17 7.97
N PRO A 69 -20.00 0.30 6.86
CA PRO A 69 -21.06 -0.45 6.16
C PRO A 69 -20.52 -1.67 5.38
N LEU A 70 -19.29 -1.59 4.88
CA LEU A 70 -18.68 -2.67 4.10
C LEU A 70 -18.00 -3.68 5.04
N ASP A 71 -18.07 -4.94 4.68
CA ASP A 71 -17.31 -6.02 5.33
C ASP A 71 -16.10 -6.44 4.48
N SER A 72 -15.17 -7.15 5.13
CA SER A 72 -13.94 -7.62 4.54
C SER A 72 -14.17 -8.50 3.30
N PHE A 73 -15.18 -9.38 3.29
CA PHE A 73 -15.43 -10.27 2.15
C PHE A 73 -15.92 -9.50 0.93
N THR A 74 -16.83 -8.55 1.12
CA THR A 74 -17.35 -7.70 0.05
C THR A 74 -16.22 -6.92 -0.63
N VAL A 75 -15.33 -6.32 0.16
CA VAL A 75 -14.20 -5.55 -0.38
C VAL A 75 -13.17 -6.46 -1.04
N TYR A 76 -12.86 -7.61 -0.42
CA TYR A 76 -11.98 -8.61 -1.03
C TYR A 76 -12.46 -9.00 -2.43
N LYS A 77 -13.76 -9.28 -2.62
CA LYS A 77 -14.32 -9.64 -3.94
C LYS A 77 -14.16 -8.52 -4.96
N LYS A 78 -14.34 -7.27 -4.55
CA LYS A 78 -14.13 -6.10 -5.42
C LYS A 78 -12.66 -6.00 -5.84
N VAL A 79 -11.72 -6.12 -4.91
CA VAL A 79 -10.28 -6.02 -5.16
C VAL A 79 -9.80 -7.19 -6.04
N ASP A 80 -10.16 -8.44 -5.72
CA ASP A 80 -9.78 -9.61 -6.53
C ASP A 80 -10.29 -9.49 -7.97
N THR A 81 -11.56 -9.10 -8.15
CA THR A 81 -12.14 -8.88 -9.48
C THR A 81 -11.43 -7.76 -10.23
N LEU A 82 -11.16 -6.63 -9.54
CA LEU A 82 -10.48 -5.49 -10.12
C LEU A 82 -9.09 -5.87 -10.63
N LEU A 83 -8.28 -6.53 -9.81
CA LEU A 83 -6.93 -6.97 -10.20
C LEU A 83 -7.00 -7.97 -11.37
N ALA A 84 -7.92 -8.94 -11.31
CA ALA A 84 -8.10 -9.94 -12.36
C ALA A 84 -8.59 -9.37 -13.70
N THR A 85 -9.24 -8.20 -13.70
CA THR A 85 -9.63 -7.50 -14.93
C THR A 85 -8.43 -6.92 -15.67
N HIS A 86 -7.35 -6.59 -14.95
CA HIS A 86 -6.17 -5.93 -15.49
C HIS A 86 -4.95 -6.86 -15.68
N VAL A 87 -5.04 -8.10 -15.18
CA VAL A 87 -3.96 -9.10 -15.27
C VAL A 87 -4.53 -10.44 -15.68
N ASN A 88 -3.94 -11.04 -16.71
CA ASN A 88 -4.18 -12.44 -17.00
C ASN A 88 -3.42 -13.33 -16.00
N ARG A 89 -4.11 -13.82 -14.97
CA ARG A 89 -3.51 -14.64 -13.90
C ARG A 89 -2.84 -15.94 -14.39
N TYR A 90 -3.17 -16.38 -15.60
CA TYR A 90 -2.60 -17.59 -16.21
C TYR A 90 -1.32 -17.31 -17.03
N ASP A 91 -1.02 -16.01 -17.28
CA ASP A 91 0.22 -15.60 -17.93
C ASP A 91 1.24 -15.18 -16.86
N LYS A 92 2.30 -15.96 -16.70
CA LYS A 92 3.38 -15.66 -15.75
C LYS A 92 4.11 -14.34 -16.02
N HIS A 93 4.00 -13.80 -17.22
CA HIS A 93 4.61 -12.54 -17.63
C HIS A 93 3.66 -11.34 -17.50
N ASP A 94 2.37 -11.58 -17.31
CA ASP A 94 1.37 -10.52 -17.13
C ASP A 94 1.06 -10.32 -15.65
N LYS A 95 1.88 -9.50 -14.98
CA LYS A 95 1.76 -9.19 -13.55
C LYS A 95 1.96 -7.70 -13.31
N MET A 96 1.35 -7.21 -12.25
CA MET A 96 1.61 -5.86 -11.75
C MET A 96 2.86 -5.82 -10.87
N VAL A 97 3.63 -4.76 -10.97
CA VAL A 97 4.63 -4.39 -9.96
C VAL A 97 3.93 -3.66 -8.84
N ILE A 98 4.10 -4.13 -7.61
CA ILE A 98 3.60 -3.41 -6.43
C ILE A 98 4.51 -2.20 -6.18
N ALA A 99 3.89 -1.05 -5.98
CA ALA A 99 4.57 0.20 -5.61
C ALA A 99 3.94 0.78 -4.35
N GLY A 100 4.76 1.39 -3.50
CA GLY A 100 4.29 1.96 -2.24
C GLY A 100 5.44 2.51 -1.41
N TYR A 101 5.19 2.73 -0.14
CA TYR A 101 6.19 3.14 0.83
C TYR A 101 6.30 2.07 1.92
N ASN A 102 7.44 1.36 1.99
CA ASN A 102 7.59 0.15 2.81
C ASN A 102 6.69 -1.02 2.35
N CYS A 103 6.70 -1.28 1.06
CA CYS A 103 5.79 -2.23 0.36
C CYS A 103 5.71 -3.63 0.97
N ASN A 104 6.75 -4.09 1.68
CA ASN A 104 6.70 -5.41 2.35
C ASN A 104 5.57 -5.50 3.36
N PHE A 105 5.25 -4.40 4.05
CA PHE A 105 4.18 -4.34 5.02
C PHE A 105 2.82 -4.56 4.32
N ASP A 106 2.50 -3.72 3.36
CA ASP A 106 1.21 -3.77 2.65
C ASP A 106 1.03 -5.06 1.87
N ALA A 107 2.03 -5.47 1.10
CA ALA A 107 2.00 -6.71 0.34
C ALA A 107 1.83 -7.94 1.25
N GLY A 108 2.44 -7.92 2.43
CA GLY A 108 2.29 -8.96 3.45
C GLY A 108 0.84 -9.04 3.97
N PHE A 109 0.27 -7.90 4.34
CA PHE A 109 -1.13 -7.82 4.79
C PHE A 109 -2.12 -8.22 3.70
N ILE A 110 -1.96 -7.73 2.47
CA ILE A 110 -2.87 -8.07 1.36
C ILE A 110 -2.76 -9.56 1.02
N ASN A 111 -1.55 -10.13 0.98
CA ASN A 111 -1.37 -11.54 0.70
C ASN A 111 -2.04 -12.42 1.78
N GLU A 112 -1.87 -12.09 3.05
CA GLU A 112 -2.50 -12.81 4.16
C GLU A 112 -4.02 -12.63 4.14
N TRP A 113 -4.52 -11.43 3.83
CA TRP A 113 -5.94 -11.15 3.67
C TRP A 113 -6.57 -12.00 2.55
N PHE A 114 -5.90 -12.13 1.40
CA PHE A 114 -6.32 -13.05 0.35
C PHE A 114 -6.37 -14.49 0.84
N GLN A 115 -5.36 -14.96 1.59
CA GLN A 115 -5.33 -16.33 2.15
C GLN A 115 -6.48 -16.57 3.14
N LYS A 116 -6.79 -15.62 4.01
CA LYS A 116 -7.95 -15.66 4.94
C LYS A 116 -9.28 -15.80 4.17
N HIS A 117 -9.34 -15.25 2.96
CA HIS A 117 -10.46 -15.45 2.01
C HIS A 117 -10.31 -16.69 1.11
N ARG A 118 -9.43 -17.65 1.49
CA ARG A 118 -9.16 -18.90 0.78
C ARG A 118 -8.63 -18.72 -0.65
N ASN A 119 -7.99 -17.58 -0.94
CA ASN A 119 -7.33 -17.30 -2.21
C ASN A 119 -5.81 -17.18 -1.98
N LYS A 120 -5.03 -18.10 -2.53
CA LYS A 120 -3.56 -18.12 -2.43
C LYS A 120 -2.85 -17.45 -3.61
N TYR A 121 -3.59 -16.74 -4.46
CA TYR A 121 -3.08 -16.31 -5.77
C TYR A 121 -2.83 -14.80 -5.88
N PHE A 122 -2.73 -14.06 -4.76
CA PHE A 122 -2.39 -12.65 -4.83
C PHE A 122 -1.08 -12.42 -5.62
N PHE A 123 -0.01 -13.14 -5.30
CA PHE A 123 1.23 -13.11 -6.07
C PHE A 123 1.16 -13.81 -7.44
N GLY A 124 0.01 -14.37 -7.81
CA GLY A 124 -0.33 -14.73 -9.18
C GLY A 124 -0.73 -13.53 -10.03
N LEU A 125 -1.19 -12.43 -9.40
CA LEU A 125 -1.60 -11.19 -10.05
C LEU A 125 -0.51 -10.10 -9.97
N CYS A 126 0.29 -10.13 -8.90
CA CYS A 126 1.35 -9.17 -8.64
C CYS A 126 2.70 -9.85 -8.46
N HIS A 127 3.79 -9.16 -8.80
CA HIS A 127 5.13 -9.65 -8.50
C HIS A 127 5.34 -9.70 -6.98
N GLY A 128 5.70 -10.89 -6.46
CA GLY A 128 6.08 -11.06 -5.06
C GLY A 128 7.56 -10.76 -4.84
N GLY A 129 7.87 -9.94 -3.81
CA GLY A 129 9.24 -9.70 -3.36
C GLY A 129 10.08 -8.72 -4.22
N ALA A 130 9.50 -8.19 -5.29
CA ALA A 130 10.14 -7.15 -6.12
C ALA A 130 9.21 -5.94 -6.20
N TYR A 131 9.52 -4.91 -5.44
CA TYR A 131 8.65 -3.75 -5.25
C TYR A 131 9.33 -2.45 -5.72
N LEU A 132 8.54 -1.53 -6.25
CA LEU A 132 8.96 -0.15 -6.43
C LEU A 132 8.70 0.59 -5.12
N ASP A 133 9.70 0.59 -4.24
CA ASP A 133 9.56 1.00 -2.84
C ASP A 133 10.23 2.34 -2.57
N GLY A 134 9.43 3.35 -2.17
CA GLY A 134 9.91 4.69 -1.85
C GLY A 134 10.91 4.74 -0.69
N LEU A 135 10.76 3.89 0.33
CA LEU A 135 11.71 3.80 1.45
C LEU A 135 13.09 3.32 0.98
N ASN A 136 13.12 2.29 0.13
CA ASN A 136 14.38 1.78 -0.44
C ASN A 136 15.04 2.83 -1.33
N MET A 137 14.26 3.56 -2.14
CA MET A 137 14.80 4.63 -2.97
C MET A 137 15.35 5.81 -2.16
N ALA A 138 14.72 6.15 -1.04
CA ALA A 138 15.23 7.17 -0.11
C ALA A 138 16.60 6.74 0.47
N LEU A 139 16.70 5.47 0.91
CA LEU A 139 17.97 4.91 1.36
C LEU A 139 19.04 4.93 0.26
N MET A 140 18.70 4.54 -0.96
CA MET A 140 19.62 4.57 -2.11
C MET A 140 20.13 5.98 -2.40
N LEU A 141 19.29 7.02 -2.27
CA LEU A 141 19.72 8.41 -2.44
C LEU A 141 20.72 8.85 -1.35
N GLU A 142 20.50 8.47 -0.10
CA GLU A 142 21.47 8.74 0.98
C GLU A 142 22.81 8.03 0.74
N ILE A 143 22.78 6.77 0.31
CA ILE A 143 23.99 6.01 -0.04
C ILE A 143 24.73 6.71 -1.19
N LYS A 144 24.01 7.06 -2.27
CA LYS A 144 24.59 7.74 -3.45
C LYS A 144 25.25 9.07 -3.09
N THR A 145 24.62 9.84 -2.20
CA THR A 145 25.13 11.18 -1.82
C THR A 145 26.15 11.15 -0.68
N GLY A 146 26.27 10.04 0.04
CA GLY A 146 27.08 9.93 1.25
C GLY A 146 26.56 10.78 2.42
N LYS A 147 25.29 11.23 2.38
CA LYS A 147 24.70 12.12 3.37
C LYS A 147 23.42 11.52 3.93
N ARG A 148 23.18 11.71 5.22
CA ARG A 148 21.89 11.45 5.81
C ARG A 148 20.97 12.65 5.50
N LEU A 149 20.00 12.45 4.61
CA LEU A 149 19.13 13.52 4.09
C LEU A 149 17.81 13.60 4.87
N PHE A 150 17.31 12.44 5.33
CA PHE A 150 16.02 12.31 5.96
C PHE A 150 16.16 12.18 7.46
N ILE A 151 15.86 13.24 8.21
CA ILE A 151 16.03 13.36 9.65
C ILE A 151 14.70 13.77 10.26
N PRO A 152 14.22 13.15 11.35
CA PRO A 152 14.95 12.18 12.21
C PRO A 152 14.94 10.73 11.68
N ASP A 153 14.00 10.41 10.78
CA ASP A 153 13.78 9.06 10.26
C ASP A 153 13.51 9.08 8.75
N ARG A 154 13.22 7.91 8.18
CA ARG A 154 12.83 7.76 6.76
C ARG A 154 11.35 7.42 6.60
N LYS A 155 10.48 7.85 7.50
CA LYS A 155 9.04 7.72 7.32
C LYS A 155 8.56 8.54 6.13
N LEU A 156 7.44 8.17 5.52
CA LEU A 156 6.89 8.87 4.37
C LEU A 156 6.76 10.38 4.62
N GLY A 157 6.20 10.78 5.76
CA GLY A 157 6.05 12.20 6.12
C GLY A 157 7.37 12.97 6.15
N THR A 158 8.42 12.39 6.78
CA THR A 158 9.75 13.02 6.84
C THR A 158 10.38 13.15 5.46
N VAL A 159 10.26 12.11 4.63
CA VAL A 159 10.81 12.12 3.27
C VAL A 159 10.03 13.09 2.38
N ALA A 160 8.71 13.08 2.42
CA ALA A 160 7.85 14.01 1.69
C ALA A 160 8.18 15.46 2.05
N GLN A 161 8.23 15.80 3.35
CA GLN A 161 8.59 17.15 3.83
C GLN A 161 9.98 17.58 3.34
N THR A 162 10.99 16.70 3.45
CA THR A 162 12.36 17.00 3.00
C THR A 162 12.45 17.23 1.49
N LEU A 163 11.57 16.58 0.73
CA LEU A 163 11.48 16.72 -0.73
C LEU A 163 10.58 17.87 -1.17
N GLY A 164 9.89 18.56 -0.25
CA GLY A 164 8.92 19.63 -0.54
C GLY A 164 7.61 19.12 -1.13
N ILE A 165 7.23 17.89 -0.79
CA ILE A 165 5.98 17.26 -1.25
C ILE A 165 4.92 17.42 -0.17
N PRO A 166 3.73 17.99 -0.48
CA PRO A 166 2.63 18.08 0.47
C PRO A 166 2.14 16.71 0.90
N LEU A 167 1.83 16.55 2.17
CA LEU A 167 1.14 15.39 2.73
C LEU A 167 0.13 15.90 3.76
N ASP A 168 -1.05 16.25 3.24
CA ASP A 168 -2.15 16.79 4.01
C ASP A 168 -2.95 15.68 4.63
N ASN A 169 -3.23 15.12 5.48
CA ASN A 169 -3.95 13.93 5.97
C ASN A 169 -3.10 12.66 5.97
N ALA A 170 -1.91 12.72 6.54
CA ALA A 170 -1.12 11.53 6.83
C ALA A 170 -1.98 10.48 7.57
N HIS A 171 -1.77 9.19 7.25
CA HIS A 171 -2.58 8.05 7.72
C HIS A 171 -4.01 8.00 7.16
N ASP A 172 -4.23 8.62 6.00
CA ASP A 172 -5.31 8.24 5.08
C ASP A 172 -4.66 7.58 3.85
N ALA A 173 -4.99 6.33 3.60
CA ALA A 173 -4.29 5.51 2.61
C ALA A 173 -4.29 6.11 1.20
N LEU A 174 -5.31 6.86 0.79
CA LEU A 174 -5.33 7.50 -0.52
C LEU A 174 -4.39 8.72 -0.58
N ALA A 175 -4.33 9.52 0.49
CA ALA A 175 -3.40 10.65 0.60
C ALA A 175 -1.94 10.14 0.62
N ASP A 176 -1.67 9.06 1.33
CA ASP A 176 -0.35 8.45 1.41
C ASP A 176 0.10 7.86 0.06
N ILE A 177 -0.80 7.28 -0.73
CA ILE A 177 -0.50 6.86 -2.13
C ILE A 177 -0.10 8.05 -3.00
N GLN A 178 -0.83 9.16 -2.93
CA GLN A 178 -0.51 10.33 -3.75
C GLN A 178 0.85 10.90 -3.40
N ALA A 179 1.15 11.07 -2.11
CA ALA A 179 2.45 11.52 -1.64
C ALA A 179 3.57 10.53 -2.02
N THR A 180 3.33 9.24 -1.86
CA THR A 180 4.28 8.18 -2.23
C THR A 180 4.64 8.21 -3.72
N ARG A 181 3.67 8.43 -4.61
CA ARG A 181 3.93 8.58 -6.05
C ARG A 181 4.85 9.75 -6.35
N ASP A 182 4.61 10.91 -5.72
CA ASP A 182 5.42 12.10 -5.92
C ASP A 182 6.81 11.95 -5.31
N VAL A 183 6.92 11.27 -4.15
CA VAL A 183 8.19 10.87 -3.53
C VAL A 183 9.00 9.98 -4.49
N ILE A 184 8.40 8.89 -4.96
CA ILE A 184 9.06 7.95 -5.90
C ILE A 184 9.52 8.69 -7.16
N LYS A 185 8.67 9.50 -7.78
CA LYS A 185 8.99 10.29 -8.97
C LYS A 185 10.16 11.25 -8.73
N THR A 186 10.19 11.91 -7.57
CA THR A 186 11.24 12.85 -7.20
C THR A 186 12.56 12.12 -6.92
N LEU A 187 12.50 11.02 -6.18
CA LEU A 187 13.67 10.19 -5.89
C LEU A 187 14.25 9.56 -7.16
N TRP A 188 13.40 9.09 -8.08
CA TRP A 188 13.80 8.55 -9.38
C TRP A 188 14.67 9.54 -10.14
N LYS A 189 14.20 10.80 -10.29
CA LYS A 189 14.97 11.86 -10.93
C LYS A 189 16.30 12.16 -10.22
N ARG A 190 16.30 12.23 -8.87
CA ARG A 190 17.52 12.51 -8.10
C ARG A 190 18.53 11.36 -8.14
N LEU A 191 18.07 10.13 -8.32
CA LEU A 191 18.92 8.97 -8.54
C LEU A 191 19.53 8.96 -9.95
N GLY A 192 18.94 9.67 -10.91
CA GLY A 192 19.37 9.70 -12.32
C GLY A 192 18.87 8.48 -13.11
N LEU A 193 17.72 7.96 -12.74
CA LEU A 193 17.05 6.81 -13.36
C LEU A 193 15.98 7.27 -14.36
#